data_8c8cade5cf6559ea872d886da113b1fa
#
_entry.id   8c8cade5cf6559ea872d886da113b1fa
#
_cell.length_a   1.000
_cell.length_b   1.000
_cell.length_c   1.000
_cell.angle_alpha   90.00
_cell.angle_beta   90.00
_cell.angle_gamma   90.00
#
_symmetry.space_group_name_H-M   'P 1'
#
loop_
_entity.id
_entity.type
_entity.pdbx_description
1 polymer ?
#
loop_
_entity_poly.entity_id
_entity_poly.type
_entity_poly.pdbx_seq_one_letter_code
_entity_poly.pdbx_strand_id
1 'polypeptide(L)'
;MSWDTIWVRRPTAVPAGEVSAPAFRLDRPLAGCTIGLRTDRAWRSWRTISAIWDGFLQRDGARTIAVETGAQVGRPADGDRKHIEELAGLVDAAIVGLGTCGSCTTFTIKDAVTVEEHGKPVAAVVCEEFEVHAHNVARHVGHGDMNVLVLPYPLEARPVEELEQIARDYYPKVLELLGVVTG
;
A
#
# COMPACT_ATOMS: atom_id res chain seq x y z
N MET A 1 52.41 -14.92 -5.52
CA MET A 1 51.21 -14.09 -5.70
C MET A 1 50.41 -14.19 -4.41
N SER A 2 50.37 -13.12 -3.61
CA SER A 2 49.60 -13.07 -2.39
C SER A 2 48.16 -12.72 -2.76
N TRP A 3 47.22 -13.56 -2.35
CA TRP A 3 45.79 -13.27 -2.49
C TRP A 3 45.46 -12.31 -1.37
N ASP A 4 45.16 -11.06 -1.69
CA ASP A 4 44.63 -10.13 -0.71
C ASP A 4 43.27 -10.62 -0.22
N THR A 5 43.16 -10.84 1.07
CA THR A 5 41.89 -11.29 1.71
C THR A 5 40.92 -10.12 1.74
N ILE A 6 39.82 -10.23 1.00
CA ILE A 6 38.71 -9.25 1.08
C ILE A 6 37.82 -9.63 2.26
N TRP A 7 37.75 -8.75 3.25
CA TRP A 7 36.80 -8.89 4.35
C TRP A 7 35.42 -8.40 3.91
N VAL A 8 34.50 -9.32 3.72
CA VAL A 8 33.08 -9.00 3.48
C VAL A 8 32.36 -9.05 4.81
N ARG A 9 31.80 -7.93 5.26
CA ARG A 9 30.85 -7.96 6.38
C ARG A 9 29.68 -8.83 6.00
N ARG A 10 29.39 -9.85 6.82
CA ARG A 10 28.12 -10.56 6.73
C ARG A 10 27.01 -9.52 6.87
N PRO A 11 26.06 -9.42 5.94
CA PRO A 11 24.87 -8.61 6.15
C PRO A 11 24.04 -9.33 7.24
N THR A 12 24.37 -9.07 8.50
CA THR A 12 23.47 -9.39 9.60
C THR A 12 22.42 -8.27 9.56
N ALA A 13 21.23 -8.57 9.03
CA ALA A 13 20.07 -7.78 9.37
C ALA A 13 19.99 -7.82 10.91
N VAL A 14 20.25 -6.70 11.56
CA VAL A 14 19.83 -6.52 12.95
C VAL A 14 18.30 -6.52 12.84
N PRO A 15 17.58 -7.48 13.45
CA PRO A 15 16.15 -7.38 13.52
C PRO A 15 15.85 -6.02 14.13
N ALA A 16 15.13 -5.15 13.44
CA ALA A 16 14.50 -4.02 14.08
C ALA A 16 13.77 -4.62 15.29
N GLY A 17 14.07 -4.13 16.50
CA GLY A 17 13.38 -4.62 17.68
C GLY A 17 11.88 -4.61 17.39
N GLU A 18 11.13 -5.52 17.97
CA GLU A 18 9.68 -5.71 17.79
C GLU A 18 8.84 -4.49 18.28
N VAL A 19 9.20 -3.31 17.87
CA VAL A 19 8.37 -2.11 18.09
C VAL A 19 7.50 -2.00 16.86
N SER A 20 6.39 -2.71 16.88
CA SER A 20 5.34 -2.51 15.88
C SER A 20 4.60 -1.22 16.21
N ALA A 21 4.45 -0.35 15.24
CA ALA A 21 3.55 0.78 15.38
C ALA A 21 2.10 0.25 15.39
N PRO A 22 1.21 0.78 16.25
CA PRO A 22 -0.18 0.35 16.26
C PRO A 22 -0.84 0.66 14.91
N ALA A 23 -1.64 -0.26 14.39
CA ALA A 23 -2.46 0.00 13.21
C ALA A 23 -3.48 1.09 13.53
N PHE A 24 -3.46 2.17 12.77
CA PHE A 24 -4.44 3.25 12.91
C PHE A 24 -5.78 2.85 12.30
N ARG A 25 -6.87 3.41 12.84
CA ARG A 25 -8.25 3.17 12.37
C ARG A 25 -8.97 4.50 12.20
N LEU A 26 -9.90 4.58 11.25
CA LEU A 26 -10.77 5.76 11.09
C LEU A 26 -11.74 5.92 12.26
N ASP A 27 -12.32 4.81 12.72
CA ASP A 27 -13.31 4.74 13.80
C ASP A 27 -14.49 5.72 13.64
N ARG A 28 -14.86 5.99 12.40
CA ARG A 28 -15.98 6.87 12.00
C ARG A 28 -16.54 6.45 10.63
N PRO A 29 -17.76 6.90 10.28
CA PRO A 29 -18.31 6.69 8.94
C PRO A 29 -17.43 7.28 7.84
N LEU A 30 -17.52 6.71 6.66
CA LEU A 30 -16.77 7.15 5.48
C LEU A 30 -17.19 8.55 4.99
N ALA A 31 -18.46 8.90 5.23
CA ALA A 31 -19.02 10.18 4.80
C ALA A 31 -18.24 11.37 5.38
N GLY A 32 -17.80 12.25 4.50
CA GLY A 32 -17.00 13.43 4.84
C GLY A 32 -15.50 13.18 5.02
N CYS A 33 -15.04 11.92 4.96
CA CYS A 33 -13.62 11.59 4.95
C CYS A 33 -12.99 11.92 3.59
N THR A 34 -11.69 12.16 3.60
CA THR A 34 -10.87 12.24 2.40
C THR A 34 -9.97 10.99 2.34
N ILE A 35 -10.13 10.17 1.31
CA ILE A 35 -9.38 8.93 1.13
C ILE A 35 -8.34 9.08 0.04
N GLY A 36 -7.10 8.77 0.36
CA GLY A 36 -5.99 8.73 -0.58
C GLY A 36 -5.99 7.43 -1.39
N LEU A 37 -5.75 7.54 -2.69
CA LEU A 37 -5.56 6.40 -3.58
C LEU A 37 -4.18 6.50 -4.23
N ARG A 38 -3.24 5.68 -3.79
CA ARG A 38 -1.95 5.55 -4.47
C ARG A 38 -2.09 4.52 -5.57
N THR A 39 -1.90 4.95 -6.81
CA THR A 39 -1.94 4.11 -7.99
C THR A 39 -0.53 3.91 -8.58
N ASP A 40 -0.37 2.85 -9.38
CA ASP A 40 0.89 2.54 -10.04
C ASP A 40 0.71 2.61 -11.57
N ARG A 41 1.61 3.31 -12.24
CA ARG A 41 1.57 3.47 -13.71
C ARG A 41 1.70 2.16 -14.47
N ALA A 42 2.36 1.17 -13.88
CA ALA A 42 2.71 -0.07 -14.56
C ALA A 42 1.55 -1.04 -14.71
N TRP A 43 0.61 -1.08 -13.75
CA TRP A 43 -0.36 -2.15 -13.64
C TRP A 43 -1.78 -1.72 -14.06
N ARG A 44 -2.23 -2.23 -15.21
CA ARG A 44 -3.60 -2.00 -15.73
C ARG A 44 -4.66 -2.52 -14.75
N SER A 45 -4.44 -3.73 -14.21
CA SER A 45 -5.37 -4.34 -13.26
C SER A 45 -5.61 -3.46 -12.04
N TRP A 46 -4.54 -2.87 -11.50
CA TRP A 46 -4.65 -1.98 -10.35
C TRP A 46 -5.35 -0.67 -10.68
N ARG A 47 -5.05 -0.06 -11.82
CA ARG A 47 -5.78 1.13 -12.27
C ARG A 47 -7.28 0.86 -12.44
N THR A 48 -7.66 -0.33 -12.92
CA THR A 48 -9.06 -0.72 -13.03
C THR A 48 -9.71 -0.87 -11.66
N ILE A 49 -9.11 -1.63 -10.74
CA ILE A 49 -9.65 -1.86 -9.39
C ILE A 49 -9.72 -0.56 -8.60
N SER A 50 -8.66 0.24 -8.61
CA SER A 50 -8.62 1.51 -7.85
C SER A 50 -9.62 2.54 -8.38
N ALA A 51 -9.87 2.59 -9.69
CA ALA A 51 -10.90 3.46 -10.27
C ALA A 51 -12.32 3.05 -9.87
N ILE A 52 -12.58 1.74 -9.73
CA ILE A 52 -13.86 1.23 -9.24
C ILE A 52 -14.04 1.57 -7.76
N TRP A 53 -13.01 1.39 -6.95
CA TRP A 53 -13.04 1.76 -5.54
C TRP A 53 -13.17 3.27 -5.34
N ASP A 54 -12.56 4.08 -6.19
CA ASP A 54 -12.76 5.52 -6.22
C ASP A 54 -14.24 5.87 -6.35
N GLY A 55 -14.93 5.27 -7.32
CA GLY A 55 -16.37 5.43 -7.51
C GLY A 55 -17.19 4.95 -6.31
N PHE A 56 -16.82 3.84 -5.66
CA PHE A 56 -17.51 3.33 -4.48
C PHE A 56 -17.31 4.24 -3.26
N LEU A 57 -16.08 4.72 -3.04
CA LEU A 57 -15.78 5.66 -1.96
C LEU A 57 -16.58 6.95 -2.09
N GLN A 58 -16.67 7.51 -3.30
CA GLN A 58 -17.44 8.73 -3.56
C GLN A 58 -18.95 8.50 -3.38
N ARG A 59 -19.49 7.37 -3.87
CA ARG A 59 -20.87 6.97 -3.64
C ARG A 59 -21.20 6.87 -2.15
N ASP A 60 -20.25 6.36 -1.35
CA ASP A 60 -20.41 6.18 0.09
C ASP A 60 -20.07 7.47 0.89
N GLY A 61 -19.90 8.60 0.20
CA GLY A 61 -19.81 9.95 0.77
C GLY A 61 -18.41 10.44 1.10
N ALA A 62 -17.35 9.72 0.71
CA ALA A 62 -15.98 10.19 0.84
C ALA A 62 -15.58 11.14 -0.31
N ARG A 63 -14.59 11.97 -0.07
CA ARG A 63 -13.78 12.60 -1.12
C ARG A 63 -12.55 11.74 -1.38
N THR A 64 -12.03 11.77 -2.57
CA THR A 64 -10.85 11.00 -2.96
C THR A 64 -9.75 11.90 -3.51
N ILE A 65 -8.51 11.55 -3.23
CA ILE A 65 -7.31 12.16 -3.82
C ILE A 65 -6.46 11.02 -4.38
N ALA A 66 -6.28 11.00 -5.71
CA ALA A 66 -5.44 9.99 -6.35
C ALA A 66 -4.04 10.55 -6.63
N VAL A 67 -3.02 9.75 -6.31
CA VAL A 67 -1.62 10.01 -6.65
C VAL A 67 -1.09 8.82 -7.43
N GLU A 68 -0.48 9.12 -8.59
CA GLU A 68 0.15 8.10 -9.42
C GLU A 68 1.66 8.14 -9.22
N THR A 69 2.22 7.00 -8.83
CA THR A 69 3.66 6.81 -8.69
C THR A 69 4.15 5.71 -9.63
N GLY A 70 5.44 5.49 -9.76
CA GLY A 70 5.99 4.45 -10.63
C GLY A 70 7.51 4.50 -10.77
N ALA A 71 8.13 5.58 -10.35
CA ALA A 71 9.58 5.68 -10.33
C ALA A 71 10.12 5.10 -9.01
N GLN A 72 11.10 4.21 -9.12
CA GLN A 72 11.65 3.49 -7.96
C GLN A 72 13.05 3.98 -7.58
N VAL A 73 13.74 4.66 -8.47
CA VAL A 73 15.11 5.13 -8.27
C VAL A 73 15.36 6.48 -8.94
N GLY A 74 16.33 7.23 -8.42
CA GLY A 74 16.78 8.50 -8.97
C GLY A 74 15.80 9.67 -8.68
N ARG A 75 16.02 10.81 -9.33
CA ARG A 75 15.22 12.03 -9.13
C ARG A 75 13.71 11.86 -9.31
N PRO A 76 13.19 11.05 -10.27
CA PRO A 76 11.75 10.78 -10.35
C PRO A 76 11.20 10.08 -9.09
N ALA A 77 11.97 9.16 -8.49
CA ALA A 77 11.56 8.49 -7.24
C ALA A 77 11.49 9.44 -6.05
N ASP A 78 12.36 10.47 -6.02
CA ASP A 78 12.30 11.51 -4.97
C ASP A 78 11.02 12.36 -5.12
N GLY A 79 10.62 12.65 -6.36
CA GLY A 79 9.33 13.30 -6.67
C GLY A 79 8.14 12.47 -6.24
N ASP A 80 8.12 11.19 -6.58
CA ASP A 80 7.04 10.27 -6.21
C ASP A 80 6.92 10.15 -4.68
N ARG A 81 8.05 10.07 -3.95
CA ARG A 81 8.04 10.05 -2.48
C ARG A 81 7.43 11.33 -1.89
N LYS A 82 7.81 12.47 -2.42
CA LYS A 82 7.24 13.75 -1.99
C LYS A 82 5.73 13.80 -2.21
N HIS A 83 5.22 13.28 -3.32
CA HIS A 83 3.79 13.20 -3.56
C HIS A 83 3.07 12.32 -2.54
N ILE A 84 3.68 11.21 -2.07
CA ILE A 84 3.10 10.39 -1.01
C ILE A 84 3.09 11.12 0.33
N GLU A 85 4.15 11.86 0.68
CA GLU A 85 4.18 12.69 1.88
C GLU A 85 3.11 13.78 1.85
N GLU A 86 2.95 14.46 0.71
CA GLU A 86 1.90 15.45 0.51
C GLU A 86 0.50 14.83 0.63
N LEU A 87 0.29 13.65 0.00
CA LEU A 87 -0.96 12.90 0.11
C LEU A 87 -1.28 12.57 1.57
N ALA A 88 -0.32 12.01 2.31
CA ALA A 88 -0.49 11.63 3.71
C ALA A 88 -0.90 12.80 4.60
N GLY A 89 -0.42 14.03 4.29
CA GLY A 89 -0.80 15.26 4.98
C GLY A 89 -2.24 15.73 4.67
N LEU A 90 -2.84 15.30 3.57
CA LEU A 90 -4.13 15.79 3.08
C LEU A 90 -5.30 14.84 3.33
N VAL A 91 -5.04 13.58 3.65
CA VAL A 91 -6.06 12.53 3.74
C VAL A 91 -6.36 12.12 5.17
N ASP A 92 -7.52 11.50 5.37
CA ASP A 92 -7.90 10.86 6.63
C ASP A 92 -7.48 9.40 6.69
N ALA A 93 -7.39 8.73 5.55
CA ALA A 93 -6.89 7.38 5.37
C ALA A 93 -6.41 7.17 3.93
N ALA A 94 -5.69 6.09 3.65
CA ALA A 94 -5.25 5.79 2.29
C ALA A 94 -5.34 4.31 1.92
N ILE A 95 -5.46 4.05 0.62
CA ILE A 95 -5.33 2.74 -0.02
C ILE A 95 -4.13 2.81 -0.94
N VAL A 96 -3.14 1.97 -0.70
CA VAL A 96 -1.84 2.01 -1.38
C VAL A 96 -1.59 0.67 -2.08
N GLY A 97 -1.51 0.65 -3.38
CA GLY A 97 -1.27 -0.57 -4.19
C GLY A 97 -0.49 -0.26 -5.47
N LEU A 98 0.04 -1.27 -6.16
CA LEU A 98 -0.17 -2.68 -5.97
C LEU A 98 1.18 -3.42 -5.77
N GLY A 99 1.25 -4.29 -4.80
CA GLY A 99 2.36 -5.24 -4.64
C GLY A 99 2.12 -6.52 -5.43
N THR A 100 2.57 -6.58 -6.68
CA THR A 100 2.41 -7.74 -7.57
C THR A 100 3.75 -8.26 -8.11
N CYS A 101 4.86 -7.76 -7.58
CA CYS A 101 6.22 -8.23 -7.79
C CYS A 101 7.05 -7.89 -6.55
N GLY A 102 8.27 -8.41 -6.43
CA GLY A 102 9.11 -8.19 -5.24
C GLY A 102 9.41 -6.71 -4.97
N SER A 103 9.83 -5.95 -5.99
CA SER A 103 10.09 -4.52 -5.86
C SER A 103 8.79 -3.73 -5.67
N CYS A 104 7.73 -4.03 -6.44
CA CYS A 104 6.45 -3.35 -6.32
C CYS A 104 5.89 -3.47 -4.91
N THR A 105 5.95 -4.66 -4.30
CA THR A 105 5.55 -4.90 -2.92
C THR A 105 6.36 -4.07 -1.93
N THR A 106 7.69 -4.05 -2.11
CA THR A 106 8.57 -3.23 -1.24
C THR A 106 8.21 -1.75 -1.29
N PHE A 107 7.91 -1.20 -2.47
CA PHE A 107 7.54 0.21 -2.60
C PHE A 107 6.12 0.48 -2.10
N THR A 108 5.16 -0.44 -2.36
CA THR A 108 3.80 -0.36 -1.80
C THR A 108 3.84 -0.27 -0.27
N ILE A 109 4.63 -1.13 0.39
CA ILE A 109 4.77 -1.10 1.85
C ILE A 109 5.46 0.18 2.32
N LYS A 110 6.52 0.64 1.67
CA LYS A 110 7.19 1.89 2.04
C LYS A 110 6.28 3.11 1.90
N ASP A 111 5.50 3.18 0.84
CA ASP A 111 4.53 4.27 0.65
C ASP A 111 3.42 4.21 1.73
N ALA A 112 2.96 2.99 2.08
CA ALA A 112 2.01 2.80 3.17
C ALA A 112 2.59 3.21 4.54
N VAL A 113 3.87 2.90 4.81
CA VAL A 113 4.58 3.36 6.02
C VAL A 113 4.57 4.88 6.11
N THR A 114 4.83 5.58 5.01
CA THR A 114 4.77 7.06 5.00
C THR A 114 3.40 7.57 5.45
N VAL A 115 2.31 6.91 5.06
CA VAL A 115 0.95 7.27 5.50
C VAL A 115 0.76 6.99 6.99
N GLU A 116 1.20 5.83 7.49
CA GLU A 116 1.12 5.48 8.93
C GLU A 116 1.96 6.41 9.80
N GLU A 117 3.14 6.84 9.35
CA GLU A 117 3.98 7.81 10.06
C GLU A 117 3.30 9.18 10.25
N HIS A 118 2.30 9.50 9.42
CA HIS A 118 1.42 10.66 9.61
C HIS A 118 0.22 10.37 10.53
N GLY A 119 0.19 9.19 11.18
CA GLY A 119 -0.90 8.80 12.09
C GLY A 119 -2.21 8.46 11.36
N LYS A 120 -2.14 8.04 10.10
CA LYS A 120 -3.32 7.77 9.27
C LYS A 120 -3.50 6.26 9.02
N PRO A 121 -4.75 5.76 9.07
CA PRO A 121 -5.05 4.41 8.63
C PRO A 121 -4.66 4.20 7.18
N VAL A 122 -4.08 3.04 6.89
CA VAL A 122 -3.73 2.65 5.52
C VAL A 122 -4.08 1.19 5.27
N ALA A 123 -4.52 0.87 4.07
CA ALA A 123 -4.62 -0.49 3.56
C ALA A 123 -3.58 -0.65 2.44
N ALA A 124 -2.53 -1.41 2.72
CA ALA A 124 -1.53 -1.78 1.72
C ALA A 124 -2.05 -2.97 0.90
N VAL A 125 -2.15 -2.83 -0.42
CA VAL A 125 -2.76 -3.83 -1.29
C VAL A 125 -1.68 -4.61 -2.02
N VAL A 126 -1.69 -5.94 -1.85
CA VAL A 126 -0.72 -6.85 -2.49
C VAL A 126 -1.45 -8.06 -3.08
N CYS A 127 -0.79 -8.80 -3.98
CA CYS A 127 -1.29 -10.08 -4.45
C CYS A 127 -0.82 -11.23 -3.55
N GLU A 128 -1.56 -12.35 -3.54
CA GLU A 128 -1.32 -13.56 -2.71
C GLU A 128 0.15 -14.00 -2.68
N GLU A 129 0.80 -14.09 -3.83
CA GLU A 129 2.20 -14.52 -3.95
C GLU A 129 3.20 -13.61 -3.21
N PHE A 130 2.77 -12.40 -2.85
CA PHE A 130 3.62 -11.38 -2.24
C PHE A 130 3.22 -11.04 -0.80
N GLU A 131 2.23 -11.69 -0.22
CA GLU A 131 1.76 -11.48 1.14
C GLU A 131 2.88 -11.64 2.18
N VAL A 132 3.59 -12.77 2.14
CA VAL A 132 4.70 -13.04 3.07
C VAL A 132 5.82 -12.00 2.92
N HIS A 133 6.10 -11.58 1.68
CA HIS A 133 7.09 -10.55 1.41
C HIS A 133 6.65 -9.19 1.97
N ALA A 134 5.39 -8.82 1.81
CA ALA A 134 4.82 -7.58 2.34
C ALA A 134 4.97 -7.51 3.88
N HIS A 135 4.54 -8.56 4.57
CA HIS A 135 4.68 -8.64 6.04
C HIS A 135 6.14 -8.65 6.51
N ASN A 136 7.06 -9.26 5.74
CA ASN A 136 8.48 -9.22 6.06
C ASN A 136 9.06 -7.81 5.91
N VAL A 137 8.69 -7.09 4.85
CA VAL A 137 9.11 -5.69 4.65
C VAL A 137 8.54 -4.80 5.75
N ALA A 138 7.24 -4.89 6.03
CA ALA A 138 6.58 -4.11 7.07
C ALA A 138 7.24 -4.31 8.44
N ARG A 139 7.48 -5.55 8.86
CA ARG A 139 8.22 -5.86 10.11
C ARG A 139 9.64 -5.29 10.10
N HIS A 140 10.35 -5.39 8.98
CA HIS A 140 11.72 -4.90 8.88
C HIS A 140 11.82 -3.38 9.08
N VAL A 141 10.77 -2.64 8.70
CA VAL A 141 10.72 -1.19 8.86
C VAL A 141 9.95 -0.74 10.11
N GLY A 142 9.58 -1.68 11.01
CA GLY A 142 8.96 -1.37 12.30
C GLY A 142 7.43 -1.24 12.29
N HIS A 143 6.77 -1.66 11.21
CA HIS A 143 5.31 -1.57 11.01
C HIS A 143 4.68 -2.97 10.85
N GLY A 144 5.02 -3.91 11.74
CA GLY A 144 4.60 -5.32 11.66
C GLY A 144 3.09 -5.54 11.72
N ASP A 145 2.34 -4.60 12.31
CA ASP A 145 0.88 -4.64 12.44
C ASP A 145 0.15 -3.88 11.31
N MET A 146 0.87 -3.49 10.25
CA MET A 146 0.28 -2.83 9.07
C MET A 146 -0.85 -3.64 8.46
N ASN A 147 -1.94 -2.96 8.13
CA ASN A 147 -3.08 -3.57 7.44
C ASN A 147 -2.72 -3.90 5.99
N VAL A 148 -2.66 -5.18 5.67
CA VAL A 148 -2.38 -5.68 4.32
C VAL A 148 -3.64 -6.33 3.75
N LEU A 149 -4.12 -5.82 2.62
CA LEU A 149 -5.18 -6.44 1.84
C LEU A 149 -4.55 -7.35 0.78
N VAL A 150 -4.93 -8.61 0.79
CA VAL A 150 -4.42 -9.61 -0.15
C VAL A 150 -5.45 -9.86 -1.24
N LEU A 151 -5.09 -9.58 -2.49
CA LEU A 151 -5.90 -9.84 -3.68
C LEU A 151 -5.44 -11.11 -4.40
N PRO A 152 -6.31 -11.77 -5.19
CA PRO A 152 -5.95 -12.96 -5.95
C PRO A 152 -4.77 -12.73 -6.91
N TYR A 153 -3.99 -13.77 -7.19
CA TYR A 153 -2.90 -13.75 -8.17
C TYR A 153 -3.15 -14.79 -9.28
N PRO A 154 -2.77 -14.50 -10.54
CA PRO A 154 -2.33 -13.21 -11.08
C PRO A 154 -3.51 -12.28 -11.37
N LEU A 155 -3.29 -10.95 -11.33
CA LEU A 155 -4.32 -9.96 -11.67
C LEU A 155 -4.19 -9.43 -13.09
N GLU A 156 -2.98 -9.18 -13.58
CA GLU A 156 -2.75 -8.41 -14.80
C GLU A 156 -3.29 -9.10 -16.06
N ALA A 157 -3.34 -10.43 -16.07
CA ALA A 157 -3.87 -11.22 -17.18
C ALA A 157 -5.40 -11.40 -17.15
N ARG A 158 -6.09 -10.94 -16.10
CA ARG A 158 -7.53 -11.13 -15.96
C ARG A 158 -8.32 -10.20 -16.88
N PRO A 159 -9.45 -10.64 -17.43
CA PRO A 159 -10.37 -9.76 -18.14
C PRO A 159 -10.96 -8.71 -17.18
N VAL A 160 -11.46 -7.61 -17.76
CA VAL A 160 -11.96 -6.46 -16.98
C VAL A 160 -13.13 -6.87 -16.07
N GLU A 161 -14.01 -7.74 -16.55
CA GLU A 161 -15.18 -8.23 -15.82
C GLU A 161 -14.80 -8.95 -14.52
N GLU A 162 -13.71 -9.74 -14.55
CA GLU A 162 -13.18 -10.39 -13.35
C GLU A 162 -12.55 -9.37 -12.39
N LEU A 163 -11.83 -8.37 -12.90
CA LEU A 163 -11.28 -7.29 -12.08
C LEU A 163 -12.37 -6.48 -11.41
N GLU A 164 -13.47 -6.22 -12.12
CA GLU A 164 -14.65 -5.56 -11.56
C GLU A 164 -15.28 -6.40 -10.44
N GLN A 165 -15.38 -7.72 -10.62
CA GLN A 165 -15.90 -8.60 -9.58
C GLN A 165 -15.00 -8.61 -8.36
N ILE A 166 -13.68 -8.73 -8.55
CA ILE A 166 -12.69 -8.63 -7.47
C ILE A 166 -12.81 -7.29 -6.74
N ALA A 167 -12.96 -6.18 -7.46
CA ALA A 167 -13.12 -4.89 -6.84
C ALA A 167 -14.38 -4.83 -5.95
N ARG A 168 -15.50 -5.38 -6.39
CA ARG A 168 -16.75 -5.47 -5.60
C ARG A 168 -16.58 -6.35 -4.37
N ASP A 169 -15.98 -7.52 -4.52
CA ASP A 169 -15.86 -8.53 -3.44
C ASP A 169 -14.91 -8.08 -2.32
N TYR A 170 -13.88 -7.32 -2.69
CA TYR A 170 -12.84 -6.89 -1.75
C TYR A 170 -13.07 -5.49 -1.17
N TYR A 171 -13.97 -4.68 -1.72
CA TYR A 171 -14.27 -3.35 -1.20
C TYR A 171 -14.70 -3.35 0.28
N PRO A 172 -15.60 -4.24 0.76
CA PRO A 172 -15.94 -4.30 2.18
C PRO A 172 -14.73 -4.57 3.08
N LYS A 173 -13.79 -5.41 2.63
CA LYS A 173 -12.55 -5.71 3.37
C LYS A 173 -11.63 -4.49 3.47
N VAL A 174 -11.58 -3.66 2.42
CA VAL A 174 -10.84 -2.38 2.45
C VAL A 174 -11.41 -1.50 3.57
N LEU A 175 -12.72 -1.35 3.63
CA LEU A 175 -13.38 -0.51 4.64
C LEU A 175 -13.14 -1.04 6.06
N GLU A 176 -13.19 -2.35 6.25
CA GLU A 176 -12.87 -3.01 7.51
C GLU A 176 -11.43 -2.72 7.95
N LEU A 177 -10.45 -2.89 7.05
CA LEU A 177 -9.03 -2.63 7.32
C LEU A 177 -8.76 -1.15 7.65
N LEU A 178 -9.45 -0.24 7.00
CA LEU A 178 -9.37 1.19 7.32
C LEU A 178 -10.09 1.55 8.63
N GLY A 179 -10.86 0.62 9.21
CA GLY A 179 -11.63 0.87 10.44
C GLY A 179 -12.85 1.76 10.23
N VAL A 180 -13.47 1.68 9.05
CA VAL A 180 -14.70 2.42 8.76
C VAL A 180 -15.85 1.83 9.57
N VAL A 181 -16.57 2.69 10.29
CA VAL A 181 -17.79 2.29 11.01
C VAL A 181 -18.96 2.30 10.03
N THR A 182 -19.51 1.11 9.77
CA THR A 182 -20.74 0.97 9.00
C THR A 182 -21.92 1.14 9.94
N GLY A 183 -22.80 2.09 9.63
CA GLY A 183 -24.04 2.35 10.38
C GLY A 183 -25.08 1.27 10.17
#